data_48209340eb51d3f09d54a9d633dcbac2
#
_entry.id   48209340eb51d3f09d54a9d633dcbac2
#
_cell.length_a   1.000
_cell.length_b   1.000
_cell.length_c   1.000
_cell.angle_alpha   90.00
_cell.angle_beta   90.00
_cell.angle_gamma   90.00
#
_symmetry.space_group_name_H-M   'P 1'
#
loop_
_entity.id
_entity.type
_entity.pdbx_description
1 polymer ?
#
loop_
_entity_poly.entity_id
_entity_poly.type
_entity_poly.pdbx_seq_one_letter_code
_entity_poly.pdbx_strand_id
1 'polypeptide(L)'
;MAKIFFKVFGKTIGIMALLLGVGVASYFLTTLWFKVTTKEERSTHYDHVITVDAGSESSNLIYSVEKDTNLIKAVVLELFDKETGNLDYVTIPNKTQISLDAKTYEEYQQISPQMPQIVTLRDINQYFKGDVAYEYGILLLQEELDVEIGYFTALDSVEFDKRFEKKEGAYRPNQEYLETVPSDGSEDSMKDFIADEWDSLISDITLSQKQQYASGFVKVKADYIYAHRAYAEEIKGSATLDGKKTKKMIDKIWENEARTVPQKSVDGTAAQTGQDKLKSRSIQITNGSKINGLAAAYKEKMEKDGLYVMGVGDFTGEVQKSTTIYVRRRKWGNYLKGYFKNPVIQEADALTNGADIEVVLGTEDALN
;
A
#
# COMPACT_ATOMS: atom_id res chain seq x y z
N MET A 1 62.41 32.51 -22.32
CA MET A 1 61.81 32.13 -21.04
C MET A 1 60.25 32.33 -21.05
N ALA A 2 59.74 33.47 -21.45
CA ALA A 2 58.31 33.74 -21.46
C ALA A 2 57.44 32.72 -22.27
N LYS A 3 57.85 32.30 -23.47
CA LYS A 3 57.16 31.31 -24.30
C LYS A 3 57.00 29.92 -23.63
N ILE A 4 57.98 29.49 -22.88
CA ILE A 4 57.98 28.22 -22.15
C ILE A 4 57.01 28.33 -20.94
N PHE A 5 57.07 29.47 -20.24
CA PHE A 5 56.17 29.75 -19.13
C PHE A 5 54.68 29.70 -19.55
N PHE A 6 54.33 30.43 -20.63
CA PHE A 6 52.96 30.41 -21.13
C PHE A 6 52.48 29.05 -21.64
N LYS A 7 53.41 28.23 -22.20
CA LYS A 7 53.09 26.88 -22.64
C LYS A 7 52.82 25.92 -21.47
N VAL A 8 53.62 26.02 -20.40
CA VAL A 8 53.43 25.22 -19.19
C VAL A 8 52.22 25.71 -18.44
N PHE A 9 52.04 27.01 -18.29
CA PHE A 9 50.87 27.62 -17.63
C PHE A 9 49.56 27.25 -18.32
N GLY A 10 49.51 27.31 -19.66
CA GLY A 10 48.30 26.86 -20.42
C GLY A 10 47.99 25.40 -20.26
N LYS A 11 49.01 24.52 -20.20
CA LYS A 11 48.83 23.11 -19.90
C LYS A 11 48.29 22.86 -18.48
N THR A 12 48.80 23.60 -17.50
CA THR A 12 48.37 23.48 -16.10
C THR A 12 46.92 23.92 -15.93
N ILE A 13 46.55 25.06 -16.56
CA ILE A 13 45.15 25.51 -16.56
C ILE A 13 44.23 24.49 -17.27
N GLY A 14 44.65 23.91 -18.39
CA GLY A 14 43.89 22.89 -19.10
C GLY A 14 43.67 21.63 -18.24
N ILE A 15 44.72 21.19 -17.50
CA ILE A 15 44.58 20.05 -16.57
C ILE A 15 43.64 20.39 -15.39
N MET A 16 43.77 21.60 -14.83
CA MET A 16 42.85 22.04 -13.76
C MET A 16 41.40 22.13 -14.23
N ALA A 17 41.16 22.68 -15.42
CA ALA A 17 39.83 22.75 -16.00
C ALA A 17 39.22 21.35 -16.26
N LEU A 18 40.08 20.40 -16.73
CA LEU A 18 39.69 19.02 -16.95
C LEU A 18 39.33 18.32 -15.62
N LEU A 19 40.15 18.51 -14.59
CA LEU A 19 39.90 17.95 -13.24
C LEU A 19 38.63 18.54 -12.62
N LEU A 20 38.39 19.85 -12.78
CA LEU A 20 37.14 20.50 -12.37
C LEU A 20 35.95 19.95 -13.14
N GLY A 21 36.05 19.77 -14.45
CA GLY A 21 35.03 19.18 -15.29
C GLY A 21 34.69 17.75 -14.88
N VAL A 22 35.69 16.92 -14.61
CA VAL A 22 35.52 15.55 -14.09
C VAL A 22 34.87 15.57 -12.70
N GLY A 23 35.29 16.47 -11.81
CA GLY A 23 34.69 16.61 -10.48
C GLY A 23 33.24 17.00 -10.53
N VAL A 24 32.86 17.97 -11.37
CA VAL A 24 31.49 18.39 -11.58
C VAL A 24 30.64 17.26 -12.20
N ALA A 25 31.16 16.61 -13.24
CA ALA A 25 30.48 15.46 -13.87
C ALA A 25 30.29 14.29 -12.87
N SER A 26 31.32 14.01 -12.07
CA SER A 26 31.24 12.98 -11.02
C SER A 26 30.20 13.32 -9.96
N TYR A 27 30.15 14.59 -9.54
CA TYR A 27 29.14 15.07 -8.60
C TYR A 27 27.70 14.88 -9.16
N PHE A 28 27.47 15.29 -10.41
CA PHE A 28 26.15 15.11 -11.06
C PHE A 28 25.80 13.64 -11.26
N LEU A 29 26.76 12.81 -11.70
CA LEU A 29 26.54 11.37 -11.84
C LEU A 29 26.26 10.69 -10.49
N THR A 30 26.98 11.09 -9.45
CA THR A 30 26.77 10.55 -8.10
C THR A 30 25.41 11.00 -7.55
N THR A 31 25.04 12.27 -7.74
CA THR A 31 23.73 12.79 -7.32
C THR A 31 22.60 12.09 -8.09
N LEU A 32 22.78 11.89 -9.40
CA LEU A 32 21.81 11.16 -10.23
C LEU A 32 21.71 9.70 -9.81
N TRP A 33 22.85 9.06 -9.53
CA TRP A 33 22.91 7.70 -9.01
C TRP A 33 22.18 7.58 -7.66
N PHE A 34 22.46 8.49 -6.73
CA PHE A 34 21.74 8.53 -5.45
C PHE A 34 20.25 8.77 -5.62
N LYS A 35 19.80 9.67 -6.50
CA LYS A 35 18.39 9.88 -6.80
C LYS A 35 17.69 8.65 -7.40
N VAL A 36 18.41 7.83 -8.15
CA VAL A 36 17.85 6.65 -8.83
C VAL A 36 17.97 5.39 -7.98
N THR A 37 18.98 5.30 -7.10
CA THR A 37 19.27 4.07 -6.34
C THR A 37 18.98 4.15 -4.86
N THR A 38 18.98 5.36 -4.27
CA THR A 38 18.52 5.51 -2.89
C THR A 38 17.01 5.55 -2.92
N LYS A 39 16.35 4.59 -2.26
CA LYS A 39 14.98 4.79 -1.80
C LYS A 39 15.03 6.10 -1.04
N GLU A 40 14.38 7.15 -1.53
CA GLU A 40 14.20 8.36 -0.73
C GLU A 40 13.52 7.89 0.55
N GLU A 41 14.26 7.94 1.65
CA GLU A 41 13.68 7.68 2.96
C GLU A 41 12.58 8.72 3.13
N ARG A 42 11.41 8.24 3.39
CA ARG A 42 10.23 9.04 3.68
C ARG A 42 10.61 9.99 4.82
N SER A 43 10.60 11.28 4.59
CA SER A 43 10.79 12.30 5.62
C SER A 43 9.53 12.43 6.45
N THR A 44 9.08 11.35 7.09
CA THR A 44 7.93 11.39 7.99
C THR A 44 8.41 11.36 9.44
N HIS A 45 7.70 12.05 10.34
CA HIS A 45 7.93 11.92 11.78
C HIS A 45 7.61 10.51 12.30
N TYR A 46 6.99 9.67 11.47
CA TYR A 46 6.47 8.34 11.80
C TYR A 46 6.86 7.28 10.77
N ASP A 47 8.10 7.32 10.26
CA ASP A 47 8.65 6.37 9.27
C ASP A 47 8.45 4.90 9.63
N HIS A 48 8.33 4.60 10.92
CA HIS A 48 8.09 3.26 11.44
C HIS A 48 6.61 2.83 11.43
N VAL A 49 5.68 3.75 11.19
CA VAL A 49 4.23 3.50 11.25
C VAL A 49 3.61 3.48 9.87
N ILE A 50 4.16 4.26 8.94
CA ILE A 50 3.65 4.39 7.58
C ILE A 50 4.71 3.81 6.64
N THR A 51 4.55 2.57 6.23
CA THR A 51 5.45 1.91 5.27
C THR A 51 4.85 1.96 3.88
N VAL A 52 5.55 2.60 2.93
CA VAL A 52 5.30 2.38 1.51
C VAL A 52 6.07 1.14 1.09
N ASP A 53 5.41 0.04 1.08
CA ASP A 53 5.92 -1.09 0.33
C ASP A 53 5.44 -0.97 -1.12
N ALA A 54 6.38 -1.09 -2.07
CA ALA A 54 6.08 -1.28 -3.48
C ALA A 54 5.51 -2.69 -3.75
N GLY A 55 4.84 -3.25 -2.75
CA GLY A 55 4.14 -4.51 -2.80
C GLY A 55 3.05 -4.53 -3.86
N SER A 56 2.29 -5.58 -3.84
CA SER A 56 1.19 -5.75 -4.78
C SER A 56 -0.06 -4.98 -4.39
N GLU A 57 -0.22 -4.67 -3.11
CA GLU A 57 -1.37 -3.94 -2.55
C GLU A 57 -0.93 -2.52 -2.19
N SER A 58 -1.75 -1.54 -2.56
CA SER A 58 -1.50 -0.12 -2.30
C SER A 58 -2.73 0.50 -1.65
N SER A 59 -2.55 1.18 -0.54
CA SER A 59 -3.57 1.94 0.14
C SER A 59 -3.16 3.41 0.23
N ASN A 60 -3.94 4.28 -0.41
CA ASN A 60 -3.67 5.70 -0.56
C ASN A 60 -4.83 6.52 0.03
N LEU A 61 -4.54 7.39 0.98
CA LEU A 61 -5.55 8.27 1.55
C LEU A 61 -5.58 9.59 0.79
N ILE A 62 -6.62 9.78 -0.01
CA ILE A 62 -6.80 10.95 -0.86
C ILE A 62 -7.59 12.02 -0.11
N TYR A 63 -7.03 13.22 -0.03
CA TYR A 63 -7.66 14.40 0.56
C TYR A 63 -8.03 15.42 -0.50
N SER A 64 -9.25 15.95 -0.42
CA SER A 64 -9.65 17.19 -1.09
C SER A 64 -9.54 18.33 -0.11
N VAL A 65 -8.75 19.36 -0.41
CA VAL A 65 -8.45 20.48 0.49
C VAL A 65 -8.96 21.78 -0.10
N GLU A 66 -9.72 22.53 0.67
CA GLU A 66 -10.16 23.86 0.27
C GLU A 66 -9.04 24.89 0.47
N LYS A 67 -8.63 25.52 -0.61
CA LYS A 67 -7.47 26.42 -0.62
C LYS A 67 -7.60 27.60 0.33
N ASP A 68 -8.80 28.21 0.41
CA ASP A 68 -9.02 29.44 1.19
C ASP A 68 -9.13 29.17 2.68
N THR A 69 -9.72 28.06 3.07
CA THR A 69 -10.00 27.70 4.47
C THR A 69 -9.05 26.66 5.04
N ASN A 70 -8.29 26.00 4.18
CA ASN A 70 -7.45 24.84 4.50
C ASN A 70 -8.22 23.68 5.16
N LEU A 71 -9.54 23.62 4.93
CA LEU A 71 -10.40 22.55 5.46
C LEU A 71 -10.43 21.36 4.49
N ILE A 72 -10.47 20.15 5.05
CA ILE A 72 -10.63 18.93 4.26
C ILE A 72 -12.10 18.79 3.84
N LYS A 73 -12.36 18.81 2.55
CA LYS A 73 -13.68 18.66 1.92
C LYS A 73 -14.09 17.22 1.70
N ALA A 74 -13.14 16.38 1.29
CA ALA A 74 -13.35 14.96 1.08
C ALA A 74 -12.16 14.15 1.59
N VAL A 75 -12.45 12.93 2.02
CA VAL A 75 -11.47 11.91 2.39
C VAL A 75 -11.88 10.61 1.69
N VAL A 76 -10.97 10.07 0.90
CA VAL A 76 -11.21 8.84 0.12
C VAL A 76 -10.02 7.92 0.27
N LEU A 77 -10.25 6.70 0.71
CA LEU A 77 -9.24 5.67 0.75
C LEU A 77 -9.26 4.90 -0.58
N GLU A 78 -8.21 5.03 -1.37
CA GLU A 78 -7.96 4.26 -2.58
C GLU A 78 -7.30 2.95 -2.21
N LEU A 79 -7.89 1.85 -2.63
CA LEU A 79 -7.40 0.49 -2.44
C LEU A 79 -7.10 -0.10 -3.80
N PHE A 80 -5.82 -0.37 -4.07
CA PHE A 80 -5.37 -0.84 -5.36
C PHE A 80 -4.55 -2.12 -5.25
N ASP A 81 -4.94 -3.13 -6.01
CA ASP A 81 -4.20 -4.38 -6.16
C ASP A 81 -3.52 -4.46 -7.53
N LYS A 82 -2.21 -4.30 -7.56
CA LYS A 82 -1.37 -4.30 -8.75
C LYS A 82 -1.43 -5.62 -9.55
N GLU A 83 -1.64 -6.76 -8.89
CA GLU A 83 -1.69 -8.05 -9.59
C GLU A 83 -3.02 -8.26 -10.30
N THR A 84 -4.11 -7.96 -9.62
CA THR A 84 -5.46 -8.13 -10.18
C THR A 84 -5.92 -6.95 -11.02
N GLY A 85 -5.33 -5.76 -10.83
CA GLY A 85 -5.82 -4.51 -11.38
C GLY A 85 -7.14 -4.05 -10.76
N ASN A 86 -7.51 -4.59 -9.60
CA ASN A 86 -8.68 -4.12 -8.88
C ASN A 86 -8.41 -2.77 -8.25
N LEU A 87 -9.33 -1.85 -8.43
CA LEU A 87 -9.27 -0.49 -7.89
C LEU A 87 -10.60 -0.15 -7.23
N ASP A 88 -10.54 0.15 -5.93
CA ASP A 88 -11.70 0.48 -5.11
C ASP A 88 -11.47 1.79 -4.37
N TYR A 89 -12.52 2.58 -4.22
CA TYR A 89 -12.50 3.82 -3.47
C TYR A 89 -13.47 3.73 -2.30
N VAL A 90 -13.01 4.00 -1.09
CA VAL A 90 -13.85 4.02 0.12
C VAL A 90 -13.95 5.45 0.62
N THR A 91 -15.11 6.06 0.46
CA THR A 91 -15.38 7.40 0.97
C THR A 91 -15.56 7.38 2.47
N ILE A 92 -14.74 8.18 3.17
CA ILE A 92 -14.82 8.40 4.61
C ILE A 92 -15.47 9.77 4.83
N PRO A 93 -16.52 9.89 5.65
CA PRO A 93 -17.13 11.19 5.92
C PRO A 93 -16.10 12.15 6.52
N ASN A 94 -15.89 13.32 5.91
CA ASN A 94 -14.92 14.30 6.40
C ASN A 94 -15.27 14.86 7.78
N LYS A 95 -16.54 14.73 8.21
CA LYS A 95 -17.03 15.11 9.54
C LYS A 95 -16.85 14.01 10.59
N THR A 96 -16.11 12.96 10.26
CA THR A 96 -15.78 11.90 11.20
C THR A 96 -15.07 12.47 12.41
N GLN A 97 -15.58 12.14 13.58
CA GLN A 97 -14.98 12.46 14.86
C GLN A 97 -14.24 11.24 15.41
N ILE A 98 -12.99 11.44 15.76
CA ILE A 98 -12.11 10.42 16.36
C ILE A 98 -11.80 10.86 17.78
N SER A 99 -12.11 9.99 18.73
CA SER A 99 -11.81 10.23 20.15
C SER A 99 -10.47 9.60 20.49
N LEU A 100 -9.52 10.43 20.89
CA LEU A 100 -8.18 9.98 21.26
C LEU A 100 -8.20 9.40 22.67
N ASP A 101 -7.51 8.29 22.88
CA ASP A 101 -7.21 7.83 24.23
C ASP A 101 -6.29 8.82 24.96
N ALA A 102 -6.18 8.70 26.28
CA ALA A 102 -5.44 9.65 27.10
C ALA A 102 -3.95 9.75 26.71
N LYS A 103 -3.33 8.63 26.36
CA LYS A 103 -1.90 8.57 26.01
C LYS A 103 -1.65 9.23 24.66
N THR A 104 -2.39 8.85 23.64
CA THR A 104 -2.30 9.43 22.28
C THR A 104 -2.61 10.93 22.31
N TYR A 105 -3.58 11.34 23.13
CA TYR A 105 -3.90 12.76 23.31
C TYR A 105 -2.75 13.55 23.93
N GLU A 106 -2.14 13.04 25.02
CA GLU A 106 -0.97 13.67 25.66
C GLU A 106 0.22 13.78 24.69
N GLU A 107 0.49 12.76 23.89
CA GLU A 107 1.55 12.77 22.88
C GLU A 107 1.28 13.83 21.80
N TYR A 108 0.06 13.92 21.30
CA TYR A 108 -0.30 14.89 20.27
C TYR A 108 -0.36 16.33 20.80
N GLN A 109 -0.72 16.53 22.06
CA GLN A 109 -0.67 17.86 22.69
C GLN A 109 0.75 18.43 22.78
N GLN A 110 1.78 17.58 22.85
CA GLN A 110 3.17 18.06 22.82
C GLN A 110 3.53 18.70 21.49
N ILE A 111 2.90 18.24 20.40
CA ILE A 111 3.13 18.70 19.02
C ILE A 111 2.17 19.84 18.68
N SER A 112 0.91 19.71 19.07
CA SER A 112 -0.16 20.68 18.85
C SER A 112 -0.95 20.95 20.13
N PRO A 113 -0.52 21.92 20.97
CA PRO A 113 -1.14 22.19 22.27
C PRO A 113 -2.62 22.60 22.22
N GLN A 114 -3.11 23.02 21.05
CA GLN A 114 -4.51 23.45 20.87
C GLN A 114 -5.42 22.33 20.34
N MET A 115 -4.88 21.13 20.13
CA MET A 115 -5.63 20.00 19.63
C MET A 115 -6.67 19.53 20.65
N PRO A 116 -7.94 19.33 20.25
CA PRO A 116 -8.95 18.77 21.13
C PRO A 116 -8.78 17.26 21.28
N GLN A 117 -9.32 16.68 22.33
CA GLN A 117 -9.33 15.23 22.52
C GLN A 117 -10.24 14.51 21.50
N ILE A 118 -11.26 15.20 20.98
CA ILE A 118 -12.09 14.70 19.90
C ILE A 118 -11.72 15.48 18.63
N VAL A 119 -11.06 14.82 17.70
CA VAL A 119 -10.58 15.41 16.45
C VAL A 119 -11.59 15.16 15.34
N THR A 120 -11.88 16.18 14.55
CA THR A 120 -12.65 16.01 13.34
C THR A 120 -11.71 15.95 12.13
N LEU A 121 -11.83 14.97 11.26
CA LEU A 121 -10.97 14.83 10.07
C LEU A 121 -10.97 16.09 9.20
N ARG A 122 -12.10 16.77 9.07
CA ARG A 122 -12.22 18.01 8.32
C ARG A 122 -11.24 19.08 8.79
N ASP A 123 -10.98 19.13 10.09
CA ASP A 123 -10.27 20.22 10.74
C ASP A 123 -8.79 19.89 11.03
N ILE A 124 -8.29 18.74 10.57
CA ILE A 124 -6.94 18.25 10.93
C ILE A 124 -5.84 19.25 10.54
N ASN A 125 -5.98 19.94 9.41
CA ASN A 125 -5.05 20.98 8.95
C ASN A 125 -5.07 22.26 9.83
N GLN A 126 -6.01 22.36 10.78
CA GLN A 126 -6.04 23.45 11.75
C GLN A 126 -5.13 23.17 12.94
N TYR A 127 -4.86 21.89 13.22
CA TYR A 127 -4.06 21.45 14.36
C TYR A 127 -2.60 21.23 13.99
N PHE A 128 -2.31 20.74 12.79
CA PHE A 128 -0.97 20.46 12.31
C PHE A 128 -0.61 21.35 11.13
N LYS A 129 0.66 21.69 10.99
CA LYS A 129 1.15 22.60 9.94
C LYS A 129 1.78 21.81 8.79
N GLY A 130 1.49 22.27 7.55
CA GLY A 130 2.07 21.70 6.34
C GLY A 130 1.59 20.26 6.09
N ASP A 131 2.35 19.53 5.31
CA ASP A 131 1.98 18.20 4.82
C ASP A 131 1.90 17.14 5.91
N VAL A 132 2.57 17.38 7.05
CA VAL A 132 2.52 16.55 8.25
C VAL A 132 1.08 16.35 8.77
N ALA A 133 0.18 17.32 8.52
CA ALA A 133 -1.23 17.19 8.88
C ALA A 133 -1.91 15.97 8.24
N TYR A 134 -1.55 15.65 6.99
CA TYR A 134 -2.11 14.51 6.26
C TYR A 134 -1.59 13.18 6.81
N GLU A 135 -0.33 13.14 7.28
CA GLU A 135 0.25 11.98 7.95
C GLU A 135 -0.48 11.68 9.28
N TYR A 136 -0.79 12.71 10.07
CA TYR A 136 -1.62 12.54 11.27
C TYR A 136 -3.02 12.02 10.95
N GLY A 137 -3.59 12.43 9.81
CA GLY A 137 -4.85 11.89 9.33
C GLY A 137 -4.77 10.39 9.01
N ILE A 138 -3.64 9.93 8.43
CA ILE A 138 -3.39 8.49 8.24
C ILE A 138 -3.36 7.78 9.59
N LEU A 139 -2.55 8.26 10.54
CA LEU A 139 -2.37 7.61 11.85
C LEU A 139 -3.71 7.48 12.60
N LEU A 140 -4.49 8.55 12.62
CA LEU A 140 -5.82 8.55 13.25
C LEU A 140 -6.77 7.53 12.61
N LEU A 141 -6.77 7.44 11.27
CA LEU A 141 -7.63 6.50 10.57
C LEU A 141 -7.14 5.06 10.65
N GLN A 142 -5.84 4.82 10.67
CA GLN A 142 -5.28 3.48 10.89
C GLN A 142 -5.71 2.94 12.25
N GLU A 143 -5.65 3.76 13.31
CA GLU A 143 -6.08 3.37 14.65
C GLU A 143 -7.59 3.12 14.71
N GLU A 144 -8.40 4.03 14.14
CA GLU A 144 -9.87 3.95 14.17
C GLU A 144 -10.39 2.75 13.34
N LEU A 145 -9.75 2.44 12.21
CA LEU A 145 -10.19 1.41 11.26
C LEU A 145 -9.47 0.07 11.43
N ASP A 146 -8.36 0.04 12.17
CA ASP A 146 -7.46 -1.13 12.25
C ASP A 146 -7.07 -1.65 10.85
N VAL A 147 -6.64 -0.71 9.97
CA VAL A 147 -6.16 -0.98 8.60
C VAL A 147 -4.85 -0.27 8.35
N GLU A 148 -4.00 -0.83 7.51
CA GLU A 148 -2.77 -0.17 7.07
C GLU A 148 -3.07 0.78 5.92
N ILE A 149 -2.55 2.02 6.02
CA ILE A 149 -2.64 3.05 4.98
C ILE A 149 -1.22 3.44 4.59
N GLY A 150 -0.85 3.14 3.36
CA GLY A 150 0.53 3.22 2.89
C GLY A 150 1.04 4.65 2.68
N TYR A 151 0.22 5.57 2.20
CA TYR A 151 0.60 6.94 1.91
C TYR A 151 -0.63 7.84 1.72
N PHE A 152 -0.40 9.15 1.56
CA PHE A 152 -1.46 10.07 1.21
C PHE A 152 -1.24 10.75 -0.14
N THR A 153 -2.33 11.28 -0.68
CA THR A 153 -2.37 12.23 -1.79
C THR A 153 -3.31 13.37 -1.42
N ALA A 154 -2.84 14.62 -1.41
CA ALA A 154 -3.67 15.79 -1.18
C ALA A 154 -3.79 16.61 -2.46
N LEU A 155 -5.02 16.98 -2.79
CA LEU A 155 -5.40 17.75 -3.96
C LEU A 155 -6.13 19.01 -3.51
N ASP A 156 -5.91 20.13 -4.21
CA ASP A 156 -6.82 21.26 -4.13
C ASP A 156 -8.25 20.78 -4.48
N SER A 157 -9.27 21.38 -3.87
CA SER A 157 -10.66 20.93 -4.07
C SER A 157 -11.11 21.05 -5.54
N VAL A 158 -10.58 22.02 -6.29
CA VAL A 158 -10.88 22.17 -7.72
C VAL A 158 -10.24 21.03 -8.53
N GLU A 159 -9.00 20.66 -8.21
CA GLU A 159 -8.31 19.54 -8.84
C GLU A 159 -8.93 18.20 -8.47
N PHE A 160 -9.40 18.09 -7.23
CA PHE A 160 -10.15 16.89 -6.80
C PHE A 160 -11.47 16.75 -7.57
N ASP A 161 -12.25 17.83 -7.71
CA ASP A 161 -13.55 17.81 -8.39
C ASP A 161 -13.41 17.56 -9.92
N LYS A 162 -12.26 17.83 -10.51
CA LYS A 162 -11.95 17.43 -11.90
C LYS A 162 -11.79 15.92 -12.06
N ARG A 163 -11.34 15.22 -11.01
CA ARG A 163 -11.04 13.78 -11.04
C ARG A 163 -12.15 12.92 -10.48
N PHE A 164 -12.87 13.45 -9.50
CA PHE A 164 -13.86 12.68 -8.73
C PHE A 164 -15.25 13.31 -8.82
N GLU A 165 -16.25 12.45 -8.90
CA GLU A 165 -17.66 12.82 -8.72
C GLU A 165 -18.21 12.10 -7.49
N LYS A 166 -19.20 12.71 -6.81
CA LYS A 166 -19.92 12.07 -5.71
C LYS A 166 -21.25 11.52 -6.20
N LYS A 167 -21.42 10.19 -6.14
CA LYS A 167 -22.66 9.52 -6.50
C LYS A 167 -23.10 8.58 -5.39
N GLU A 168 -24.37 8.67 -4.99
CA GLU A 168 -24.93 7.86 -3.90
C GLU A 168 -24.13 7.93 -2.57
N GLY A 169 -23.50 9.08 -2.32
CA GLY A 169 -22.73 9.32 -1.11
C GLY A 169 -21.28 8.83 -1.15
N ALA A 170 -20.85 8.15 -2.22
CA ALA A 170 -19.48 7.71 -2.43
C ALA A 170 -18.79 8.52 -3.54
N TYR A 171 -17.49 8.80 -3.37
CA TYR A 171 -16.65 9.39 -4.41
C TYR A 171 -16.09 8.30 -5.32
N ARG A 172 -16.02 8.57 -6.60
CA ARG A 172 -15.40 7.74 -7.64
C ARG A 172 -14.80 8.62 -8.71
N PRO A 173 -13.85 8.14 -9.50
CA PRO A 173 -13.38 8.88 -10.66
C PRO A 173 -14.56 9.21 -11.60
N ASN A 174 -14.59 10.45 -12.07
CA ASN A 174 -15.61 10.87 -13.05
C ASN A 174 -15.26 10.34 -14.45
N GLN A 175 -16.25 10.34 -15.34
CA GLN A 175 -16.10 9.79 -16.69
C GLN A 175 -15.09 10.61 -17.53
N GLU A 176 -15.09 11.92 -17.43
CA GLU A 176 -14.20 12.80 -18.18
C GLU A 176 -12.73 12.53 -17.80
N TYR A 177 -12.44 12.34 -16.52
CA TYR A 177 -11.11 11.97 -16.05
C TYR A 177 -10.70 10.58 -16.52
N LEU A 178 -11.61 9.59 -16.45
CA LEU A 178 -11.31 8.24 -16.92
C LEU A 178 -10.97 8.18 -18.41
N GLU A 179 -11.53 9.08 -19.22
CA GLU A 179 -11.21 9.19 -20.66
C GLU A 179 -9.80 9.74 -20.93
N THR A 180 -9.17 10.43 -19.94
CA THR A 180 -7.78 10.89 -20.06
C THR A 180 -6.75 9.80 -19.73
N VAL A 181 -7.17 8.74 -19.01
CA VAL A 181 -6.28 7.64 -18.61
C VAL A 181 -5.89 6.82 -19.84
N PRO A 182 -4.58 6.54 -20.05
CA PRO A 182 -4.14 5.73 -21.19
C PRO A 182 -4.81 4.36 -21.24
N SER A 183 -5.36 4.00 -22.40
CA SER A 183 -6.05 2.73 -22.66
C SER A 183 -5.30 1.81 -23.61
N ASP A 184 -4.08 2.17 -24.01
CA ASP A 184 -3.23 1.42 -24.92
C ASP A 184 -2.55 0.20 -24.29
N GLY A 185 -2.69 0.02 -22.97
CA GLY A 185 -2.06 -1.06 -22.21
C GLY A 185 -0.54 -0.89 -22.02
N SER A 186 0.01 0.27 -22.36
CA SER A 186 1.43 0.58 -22.25
C SER A 186 1.77 1.05 -20.83
N GLU A 187 2.75 0.38 -20.21
CA GLU A 187 3.29 0.82 -18.91
C GLU A 187 3.98 2.18 -19.02
N ASP A 188 4.65 2.45 -20.13
CA ASP A 188 5.34 3.73 -20.35
C ASP A 188 4.34 4.87 -20.50
N SER A 189 3.27 4.71 -21.30
CA SER A 189 2.19 5.68 -21.39
C SER A 189 1.55 5.96 -20.01
N MET A 190 1.40 4.93 -19.19
CA MET A 190 0.87 5.09 -17.83
C MET A 190 1.85 5.82 -16.91
N LYS A 191 3.16 5.60 -17.03
CA LYS A 191 4.18 6.36 -16.28
C LYS A 191 4.19 7.83 -16.67
N ASP A 192 4.07 8.12 -17.95
CA ASP A 192 4.00 9.49 -18.45
C ASP A 192 2.73 10.19 -17.93
N PHE A 193 1.60 9.51 -17.97
CA PHE A 193 0.34 10.02 -17.40
C PHE A 193 0.47 10.30 -15.89
N ILE A 194 1.07 9.40 -15.12
CA ILE A 194 1.32 9.61 -13.68
C ILE A 194 2.23 10.82 -13.48
N ALA A 195 3.24 11.03 -14.33
CA ALA A 195 4.14 12.18 -14.23
C ALA A 195 3.43 13.50 -14.52
N ASP A 196 2.58 13.55 -15.53
CA ASP A 196 1.80 14.75 -15.89
C ASP A 196 0.82 15.15 -14.78
N GLU A 197 0.22 14.17 -14.10
CA GLU A 197 -0.68 14.42 -12.97
C GLU A 197 0.03 14.83 -11.69
N TRP A 198 1.33 14.51 -11.54
CA TRP A 198 2.09 14.64 -10.31
C TRP A 198 2.24 16.07 -9.82
N ASP A 199 2.41 17.01 -10.72
CA ASP A 199 2.62 18.44 -10.38
C ASP A 199 1.38 19.10 -9.74
N SER A 200 0.22 18.47 -9.85
CA SER A 200 -1.06 18.98 -9.34
C SER A 200 -1.43 18.48 -7.94
N LEU A 201 -0.58 17.67 -7.32
CA LEU A 201 -0.87 17.03 -6.04
C LEU A 201 0.32 17.13 -5.05
N ILE A 202 0.01 16.89 -3.79
CA ILE A 202 1.00 16.73 -2.72
C ILE A 202 0.91 15.29 -2.23
N SER A 203 2.05 14.63 -2.06
CA SER A 203 2.11 13.26 -1.54
C SER A 203 3.39 13.07 -0.72
N ASP A 204 3.38 12.11 0.19
CA ASP A 204 4.54 11.70 0.97
C ASP A 204 5.33 10.55 0.32
N ILE A 205 4.92 10.12 -0.88
CA ILE A 205 5.74 9.27 -1.74
C ILE A 205 6.31 10.07 -2.92
N THR A 206 7.33 9.55 -3.56
CA THR A 206 7.91 10.15 -4.75
C THR A 206 7.18 9.74 -6.02
N LEU A 207 7.34 10.52 -7.09
CA LEU A 207 6.89 10.15 -8.42
C LEU A 207 7.38 8.75 -8.82
N SER A 208 8.65 8.45 -8.56
CA SER A 208 9.25 7.14 -8.90
C SER A 208 8.59 5.98 -8.15
N GLN A 209 8.22 6.18 -6.88
CA GLN A 209 7.48 5.18 -6.09
C GLN A 209 6.06 4.98 -6.65
N LYS A 210 5.35 6.06 -7.01
CA LYS A 210 4.01 5.95 -7.63
C LYS A 210 4.07 5.25 -8.99
N GLN A 211 5.09 5.53 -9.80
CA GLN A 211 5.29 4.88 -11.11
C GLN A 211 5.54 3.37 -11.02
N GLN A 212 5.97 2.83 -9.87
CA GLN A 212 6.10 1.38 -9.68
C GLN A 212 4.76 0.63 -9.76
N TYR A 213 3.65 1.33 -9.61
CA TYR A 213 2.30 0.77 -9.76
C TYR A 213 1.78 0.82 -11.21
N ALA A 214 2.49 1.48 -12.14
CA ALA A 214 2.03 1.66 -13.52
C ALA A 214 1.66 0.34 -14.21
N SER A 215 2.48 -0.72 -14.05
CA SER A 215 2.21 -2.05 -14.61
C SER A 215 0.92 -2.71 -14.10
N GLY A 216 0.42 -2.26 -12.97
CA GLY A 216 -0.88 -2.68 -12.43
C GLY A 216 -2.01 -1.77 -12.90
N PHE A 217 -1.79 -0.44 -12.95
CA PHE A 217 -2.81 0.50 -13.40
C PHE A 217 -3.25 0.25 -14.84
N VAL A 218 -2.36 -0.20 -15.73
CA VAL A 218 -2.73 -0.61 -17.10
C VAL A 218 -3.71 -1.80 -17.16
N LYS A 219 -3.88 -2.54 -16.06
CA LYS A 219 -4.83 -3.64 -15.96
C LYS A 219 -6.22 -3.19 -15.48
N VAL A 220 -6.30 -1.99 -14.91
CA VAL A 220 -7.56 -1.44 -14.39
C VAL A 220 -8.53 -1.21 -15.55
N LYS A 221 -9.75 -1.68 -15.38
CA LYS A 221 -10.83 -1.44 -16.34
C LYS A 221 -11.85 -0.50 -15.71
N ALA A 222 -12.19 0.57 -16.39
CA ALA A 222 -13.10 1.60 -15.90
C ALA A 222 -14.42 1.03 -15.35
N ASP A 223 -14.99 0.01 -16.03
CA ASP A 223 -16.24 -0.66 -15.63
C ASP A 223 -16.12 -1.46 -14.32
N TYR A 224 -14.89 -1.68 -13.84
CA TYR A 224 -14.59 -2.46 -12.64
C TYR A 224 -13.99 -1.64 -11.50
N ILE A 225 -14.06 -0.32 -11.61
CA ILE A 225 -13.76 0.59 -10.50
C ILE A 225 -15.00 0.67 -9.62
N TYR A 226 -14.86 0.31 -8.35
CA TYR A 226 -15.97 0.34 -7.41
C TYR A 226 -15.79 1.43 -6.37
N ALA A 227 -16.90 2.05 -6.00
CA ALA A 227 -16.95 3.07 -4.97
C ALA A 227 -17.81 2.59 -3.80
N HIS A 228 -17.26 2.70 -2.63
CA HIS A 228 -17.88 2.29 -1.37
C HIS A 228 -17.97 3.49 -0.44
N ARG A 229 -18.74 3.33 0.61
CA ARG A 229 -18.81 4.28 1.70
C ARG A 229 -18.46 3.56 3.00
N ALA A 230 -17.60 4.17 3.81
CA ALA A 230 -17.34 3.70 5.15
C ALA A 230 -18.64 3.66 5.98
N TYR A 231 -18.79 2.65 6.81
CA TYR A 231 -19.92 2.58 7.71
C TYR A 231 -19.81 3.66 8.78
N ALA A 232 -20.74 4.58 8.80
CA ALA A 232 -20.79 5.69 9.73
C ALA A 232 -22.20 6.07 10.10
N GLU A 233 -22.40 6.49 11.32
CA GLU A 233 -23.61 7.15 11.78
C GLU A 233 -23.41 8.67 11.70
N GLU A 234 -24.26 9.36 10.93
CA GLU A 234 -24.20 10.81 10.77
C GLU A 234 -25.34 11.48 11.54
N ILE A 235 -24.98 12.30 12.52
CA ILE A 235 -25.93 13.04 13.34
C ILE A 235 -25.54 14.53 13.36
N LYS A 236 -26.49 15.40 12.91
CA LYS A 236 -26.41 16.86 13.03
C LYS A 236 -25.04 17.49 12.70
N GLY A 237 -24.35 16.99 11.67
CA GLY A 237 -23.12 17.60 11.18
C GLY A 237 -21.82 16.99 11.73
N SER A 238 -21.90 15.91 12.50
CA SER A 238 -20.81 15.01 12.86
C SER A 238 -21.03 13.61 12.29
N ALA A 239 -19.98 12.81 12.22
CA ALA A 239 -20.04 11.41 11.85
C ALA A 239 -19.21 10.58 12.84
N THR A 240 -19.70 9.41 13.18
CA THR A 240 -18.98 8.41 13.98
C THR A 240 -18.83 7.17 13.13
N LEU A 241 -17.58 6.71 12.92
CA LEU A 241 -17.30 5.50 12.15
C LEU A 241 -17.67 4.24 12.93
N ASP A 242 -18.21 3.26 12.23
CA ASP A 242 -18.19 1.87 12.67
C ASP A 242 -16.93 1.22 12.10
N GLY A 243 -15.80 1.40 12.81
CA GLY A 243 -14.48 0.93 12.37
C GLY A 243 -14.47 -0.57 12.07
N LYS A 244 -15.11 -1.38 12.94
CA LYS A 244 -15.17 -2.85 12.76
C LYS A 244 -15.90 -3.28 11.48
N LYS A 245 -17.03 -2.64 11.16
CA LYS A 245 -17.75 -2.95 9.93
C LYS A 245 -17.02 -2.44 8.70
N THR A 246 -16.42 -1.26 8.79
CA THR A 246 -15.61 -0.67 7.72
C THR A 246 -14.38 -1.54 7.43
N LYS A 247 -13.64 -1.95 8.47
CA LYS A 247 -12.53 -2.88 8.34
C LYS A 247 -12.95 -4.18 7.64
N LYS A 248 -14.04 -4.80 8.09
CA LYS A 248 -14.54 -6.03 7.48
C LYS A 248 -14.90 -5.87 6.00
N MET A 249 -15.36 -4.69 5.60
CA MET A 249 -15.59 -4.36 4.19
C MET A 249 -14.26 -4.24 3.44
N ILE A 250 -13.27 -3.53 3.98
CA ILE A 250 -11.93 -3.39 3.39
C ILE A 250 -11.24 -4.75 3.26
N ASP A 251 -11.28 -5.58 4.30
CA ASP A 251 -10.74 -6.95 4.26
C ASP A 251 -11.35 -7.76 3.10
N LYS A 252 -12.67 -7.63 2.86
CA LYS A 252 -13.35 -8.28 1.72
C LYS A 252 -12.92 -7.71 0.37
N ILE A 253 -12.65 -6.41 0.28
CA ILE A 253 -12.16 -5.79 -0.95
C ILE A 253 -10.79 -6.39 -1.31
N TRP A 254 -9.90 -6.54 -0.34
CA TRP A 254 -8.60 -7.17 -0.52
C TRP A 254 -8.67 -8.67 -0.88
N GLU A 255 -9.73 -9.35 -0.46
CA GLU A 255 -9.97 -10.76 -0.78
C GLU A 255 -10.50 -10.97 -2.22
N ASN A 256 -10.89 -9.92 -2.93
CA ASN A 256 -11.46 -10.03 -4.27
C ASN A 256 -10.40 -10.51 -5.29
N GLU A 257 -10.85 -11.36 -6.23
CA GLU A 257 -10.05 -11.72 -7.41
C GLU A 257 -10.11 -10.64 -8.48
N ALA A 258 -9.25 -10.80 -9.50
CA ALA A 258 -9.33 -9.97 -10.70
C ALA A 258 -10.76 -10.00 -11.26
N ARG A 259 -11.33 -8.81 -11.41
CA ARG A 259 -12.70 -8.66 -11.91
C ARG A 259 -12.72 -8.99 -13.39
N THR A 260 -13.62 -9.87 -13.76
CA THR A 260 -13.87 -10.25 -15.16
C THR A 260 -15.31 -9.90 -15.52
N VAL A 261 -15.57 -9.62 -16.81
CA VAL A 261 -16.94 -9.43 -17.28
C VAL A 261 -17.75 -10.65 -16.84
N PRO A 262 -18.91 -10.48 -16.18
CA PRO A 262 -19.78 -11.59 -15.91
C PRO A 262 -20.20 -12.18 -17.28
N GLN A 263 -19.55 -13.26 -17.70
CA GLN A 263 -20.19 -14.10 -18.70
C GLN A 263 -21.49 -14.56 -18.07
N LYS A 264 -22.62 -14.25 -18.67
CA LYS A 264 -23.87 -14.92 -18.35
C LYS A 264 -23.55 -16.41 -18.44
N SER A 265 -23.36 -17.04 -17.27
CA SER A 265 -23.16 -18.47 -17.18
C SER A 265 -24.44 -19.14 -17.65
N VAL A 266 -24.39 -19.62 -18.86
CA VAL A 266 -25.15 -20.79 -19.26
C VAL A 266 -24.40 -21.93 -18.58
N ASP A 267 -25.07 -22.57 -17.64
CA ASP A 267 -24.69 -23.71 -16.80
C ASP A 267 -23.90 -23.40 -15.50
N GLY A 268 -24.58 -23.78 -14.42
CA GLY A 268 -24.10 -23.73 -13.06
C GLY A 268 -22.88 -24.62 -12.83
N THR A 269 -21.73 -24.06 -12.94
CA THR A 269 -20.50 -24.63 -12.38
C THR A 269 -20.12 -23.82 -11.15
N ALA A 270 -19.96 -24.53 -10.04
CA ALA A 270 -19.66 -24.00 -8.72
C ALA A 270 -18.49 -23.00 -8.75
N ALA A 271 -18.61 -21.93 -7.94
CA ALA A 271 -17.50 -21.04 -7.65
C ALA A 271 -16.28 -21.86 -7.26
N GLN A 272 -15.14 -21.58 -7.90
CA GLN A 272 -13.85 -22.17 -7.54
C GLN A 272 -13.61 -21.93 -6.04
N THR A 273 -13.32 -22.98 -5.32
CA THR A 273 -12.99 -22.91 -3.89
C THR A 273 -11.68 -22.15 -3.72
N GLY A 274 -11.50 -21.43 -2.60
CA GLY A 274 -10.25 -20.69 -2.32
C GLY A 274 -8.98 -21.53 -2.46
N GLN A 275 -9.08 -22.86 -2.32
CA GLN A 275 -7.97 -23.80 -2.54
C GLN A 275 -7.51 -23.90 -4.00
N ASP A 276 -8.43 -23.78 -4.97
CA ASP A 276 -8.06 -23.77 -6.41
C ASP A 276 -7.18 -22.56 -6.76
N LYS A 277 -7.31 -21.47 -6.00
CA LYS A 277 -6.54 -20.23 -6.17
C LYS A 277 -5.08 -20.35 -5.72
N LEU A 278 -4.79 -21.32 -4.85
CA LEU A 278 -3.44 -21.59 -4.36
C LEU A 278 -2.67 -22.62 -5.20
N LYS A 279 -3.31 -23.27 -6.18
CA LYS A 279 -2.67 -24.32 -6.99
C LYS A 279 -1.46 -23.83 -7.82
N SER A 280 -1.43 -22.55 -8.13
CA SER A 280 -0.30 -21.92 -8.83
C SER A 280 0.76 -21.32 -7.90
N ARG A 281 0.59 -21.42 -6.57
CA ARG A 281 1.49 -20.82 -5.58
C ARG A 281 2.41 -21.86 -4.98
N SER A 282 3.67 -21.47 -4.82
CA SER A 282 4.68 -22.33 -4.20
C SER A 282 4.59 -22.23 -2.67
N ILE A 283 4.48 -23.40 -2.02
CA ILE A 283 4.39 -23.50 -0.55
C ILE A 283 5.63 -24.18 -0.01
N GLN A 284 6.31 -23.54 0.94
CA GLN A 284 7.37 -24.16 1.75
C GLN A 284 6.79 -24.50 3.12
N ILE A 285 7.03 -25.73 3.59
CA ILE A 285 6.60 -26.16 4.94
C ILE A 285 7.82 -26.40 5.80
N THR A 286 7.90 -25.75 6.95
CA THR A 286 8.96 -25.95 7.94
C THR A 286 8.41 -26.49 9.25
N ASN A 287 9.11 -27.45 9.84
CA ASN A 287 8.70 -28.13 11.07
C ASN A 287 9.14 -27.35 12.30
N GLY A 288 8.30 -26.46 12.80
CA GLY A 288 8.53 -25.73 14.06
C GLY A 288 8.09 -26.49 15.31
N SER A 289 7.34 -27.59 15.15
CA SER A 289 6.85 -28.41 16.27
C SER A 289 7.90 -29.35 16.83
N LYS A 290 8.95 -29.67 16.06
CA LYS A 290 9.93 -30.75 16.34
C LYS A 290 9.32 -32.18 16.40
N ILE A 291 8.10 -32.36 15.92
CA ILE A 291 7.47 -33.69 15.80
C ILE A 291 7.95 -34.33 14.50
N ASN A 292 8.59 -35.48 14.58
CA ASN A 292 9.14 -36.15 13.42
C ASN A 292 8.06 -36.48 12.37
N GLY A 293 8.35 -36.14 11.11
CA GLY A 293 7.49 -36.47 9.98
C GLY A 293 6.30 -35.53 9.79
N LEU A 294 6.04 -34.56 10.70
CA LEU A 294 4.85 -33.70 10.63
C LEU A 294 4.81 -32.85 9.33
N ALA A 295 5.93 -32.23 8.95
CA ALA A 295 6.00 -31.46 7.73
C ALA A 295 5.76 -32.28 6.47
N ALA A 296 6.27 -33.53 6.45
CA ALA A 296 6.05 -34.46 5.34
C ALA A 296 4.57 -34.88 5.23
N ALA A 297 3.91 -35.13 6.37
CA ALA A 297 2.50 -35.48 6.41
C ALA A 297 1.60 -34.33 5.92
N TYR A 298 1.92 -33.08 6.29
CA TYR A 298 1.20 -31.90 5.77
C TYR A 298 1.47 -31.67 4.30
N LYS A 299 2.70 -31.91 3.81
CA LYS A 299 3.01 -31.90 2.38
C LYS A 299 2.12 -32.87 1.62
N GLU A 300 2.08 -34.14 2.03
CA GLU A 300 1.25 -35.15 1.38
C GLU A 300 -0.23 -34.75 1.35
N LYS A 301 -0.74 -34.22 2.48
CA LYS A 301 -2.13 -33.75 2.59
C LYS A 301 -2.43 -32.62 1.61
N MET A 302 -1.55 -31.61 1.53
CA MET A 302 -1.73 -30.46 0.65
C MET A 302 -1.57 -30.82 -0.83
N GLU A 303 -0.60 -31.66 -1.17
CA GLU A 303 -0.40 -32.14 -2.54
C GLU A 303 -1.58 -33.00 -3.02
N LYS A 304 -2.20 -33.78 -2.14
CA LYS A 304 -3.42 -34.53 -2.44
C LYS A 304 -4.60 -33.62 -2.78
N ASP A 305 -4.66 -32.43 -2.18
CA ASP A 305 -5.65 -31.41 -2.49
C ASP A 305 -5.26 -30.56 -3.71
N GLY A 306 -4.15 -30.89 -4.38
CA GLY A 306 -3.68 -30.25 -5.60
C GLY A 306 -2.85 -28.97 -5.39
N LEU A 307 -2.37 -28.73 -4.17
CA LEU A 307 -1.49 -27.60 -3.87
C LEU A 307 -0.03 -27.94 -4.21
N TYR A 308 0.74 -26.97 -4.65
CA TYR A 308 2.15 -27.16 -4.97
C TYR A 308 3.04 -26.88 -3.76
N VAL A 309 3.56 -27.94 -3.13
CA VAL A 309 4.52 -27.84 -2.03
C VAL A 309 5.93 -28.03 -2.56
N MET A 310 6.68 -26.93 -2.69
CA MET A 310 8.02 -26.94 -3.27
C MET A 310 9.04 -27.66 -2.37
N GLY A 311 8.82 -27.72 -1.06
CA GLY A 311 9.74 -28.38 -0.14
C GLY A 311 9.25 -28.46 1.29
N VAL A 312 9.94 -29.31 2.06
CA VAL A 312 9.79 -29.40 3.52
C VAL A 312 11.16 -29.22 4.17
N GLY A 313 11.18 -28.69 5.38
CA GLY A 313 12.42 -28.47 6.13
C GLY A 313 12.19 -28.39 7.63
N ASP A 314 13.28 -28.26 8.38
CA ASP A 314 13.23 -28.05 9.82
C ASP A 314 13.37 -26.56 10.14
N PHE A 315 12.53 -26.08 11.04
CA PHE A 315 12.63 -24.74 11.59
C PHE A 315 13.77 -24.69 12.61
N THR A 316 14.69 -23.73 12.42
CA THR A 316 15.90 -23.61 13.26
C THR A 316 15.65 -22.88 14.58
N GLY A 317 14.48 -22.23 14.73
CA GLY A 317 14.09 -21.49 15.93
C GLY A 317 13.58 -22.39 17.06
N GLU A 318 13.02 -21.74 18.09
CA GLU A 318 12.36 -22.41 19.21
C GLU A 318 11.12 -23.19 18.76
N VAL A 319 10.69 -24.15 19.61
CA VAL A 319 9.48 -24.94 19.35
C VAL A 319 8.27 -24.00 19.27
N GLN A 320 7.56 -24.08 18.15
CA GLN A 320 6.34 -23.30 17.93
C GLN A 320 5.14 -24.03 18.51
N LYS A 321 4.29 -23.31 19.23
CA LYS A 321 3.04 -23.86 19.76
C LYS A 321 1.95 -23.86 18.69
N SER A 322 1.71 -22.72 18.07
CA SER A 322 0.72 -22.54 17.01
C SER A 322 1.41 -22.46 15.65
N THR A 323 0.76 -22.93 14.61
CA THR A 323 1.25 -22.79 13.23
C THR A 323 1.22 -21.32 12.80
N THR A 324 2.31 -20.86 12.19
CA THR A 324 2.37 -19.54 11.58
C THR A 324 2.47 -19.69 10.06
N ILE A 325 1.63 -18.95 9.35
CA ILE A 325 1.58 -18.91 7.88
C ILE A 325 2.13 -17.55 7.45
N TYR A 326 3.34 -17.53 6.93
CA TYR A 326 3.96 -16.35 6.34
C TYR A 326 3.57 -16.27 4.88
N VAL A 327 3.08 -15.11 4.44
CA VAL A 327 2.56 -14.87 3.09
C VAL A 327 2.97 -13.50 2.61
N ARG A 328 3.12 -13.32 1.30
CA ARG A 328 3.24 -11.99 0.70
C ARG A 328 1.89 -11.26 0.64
N ARG A 329 0.78 -12.02 0.78
CA ARG A 329 -0.59 -11.51 0.78
C ARG A 329 -1.43 -12.27 1.79
N ARG A 330 -2.06 -11.54 2.69
CA ARG A 330 -2.88 -12.10 3.77
C ARG A 330 -3.98 -13.06 3.27
N LYS A 331 -4.57 -12.77 2.10
CA LYS A 331 -5.59 -13.63 1.49
C LYS A 331 -5.12 -15.07 1.23
N TRP A 332 -3.86 -15.27 0.85
CA TRP A 332 -3.34 -16.62 0.62
C TRP A 332 -3.27 -17.43 1.93
N GLY A 333 -2.91 -16.78 3.03
CA GLY A 333 -2.95 -17.41 4.35
C GLY A 333 -4.38 -17.78 4.77
N ASN A 334 -5.37 -16.94 4.45
CA ASN A 334 -6.77 -17.23 4.77
C ASN A 334 -7.28 -18.51 4.08
N TYR A 335 -6.84 -18.79 2.85
CA TYR A 335 -7.22 -20.03 2.13
C TYR A 335 -6.60 -21.30 2.75
N LEU A 336 -5.48 -21.14 3.47
CA LEU A 336 -4.80 -22.25 4.15
C LEU A 336 -5.28 -22.48 5.59
N LYS A 337 -6.04 -21.55 6.18
CA LYS A 337 -6.49 -21.67 7.59
C LYS A 337 -7.14 -23.00 7.91
N GLY A 338 -7.90 -23.55 6.98
CA GLY A 338 -8.64 -24.81 7.16
C GLY A 338 -7.75 -26.05 7.36
N TYR A 339 -6.45 -25.95 7.08
CA TYR A 339 -5.50 -27.03 7.32
C TYR A 339 -5.06 -27.13 8.77
N PHE A 340 -5.16 -26.05 9.55
CA PHE A 340 -4.53 -25.87 10.86
C PHE A 340 -5.52 -25.47 11.95
N LYS A 341 -5.13 -25.71 13.21
CA LYS A 341 -5.86 -25.25 14.40
C LYS A 341 -5.36 -23.85 14.76
N ASN A 342 -6.22 -22.84 14.63
CA ASN A 342 -5.91 -21.45 15.02
C ASN A 342 -4.56 -20.92 14.52
N PRO A 343 -4.27 -21.00 13.20
CA PRO A 343 -3.00 -20.51 12.67
C PRO A 343 -2.91 -18.99 12.74
N VAL A 344 -1.71 -18.48 12.97
CA VAL A 344 -1.38 -17.06 12.89
C VAL A 344 -0.95 -16.77 11.46
N ILE A 345 -1.54 -15.73 10.82
CA ILE A 345 -1.12 -15.28 9.49
C ILE A 345 -0.28 -14.02 9.66
N GLN A 346 0.92 -14.03 9.08
CA GLN A 346 1.84 -12.89 9.06
C GLN A 346 2.25 -12.60 7.63
N GLU A 347 2.27 -11.32 7.27
CA GLU A 347 2.81 -10.86 6.00
C GLU A 347 4.33 -10.73 6.10
N ALA A 348 5.04 -11.14 5.05
CA ALA A 348 6.49 -11.09 4.97
C ALA A 348 6.95 -10.92 3.52
N ASP A 349 7.87 -9.97 3.30
CA ASP A 349 8.37 -9.61 1.97
C ASP A 349 9.33 -10.66 1.39
N ALA A 350 10.10 -11.33 2.27
CA ALA A 350 11.04 -12.38 1.89
C ALA A 350 10.70 -13.67 2.62
N LEU A 351 10.43 -14.72 1.86
CA LEU A 351 10.14 -16.04 2.36
C LEU A 351 11.26 -17.02 2.01
N THR A 352 11.37 -18.08 2.79
CA THR A 352 12.42 -19.09 2.63
C THR A 352 12.39 -19.70 1.22
N ASN A 353 13.55 -19.83 0.60
CA ASN A 353 13.73 -20.39 -0.74
C ASN A 353 12.91 -19.71 -1.87
N GLY A 354 12.46 -18.47 -1.67
CA GLY A 354 11.66 -17.74 -2.66
C GLY A 354 10.23 -18.28 -2.83
N ALA A 355 9.71 -18.98 -1.82
CA ALA A 355 8.31 -19.43 -1.80
C ALA A 355 7.33 -18.26 -1.84
N ASP A 356 6.11 -18.51 -2.31
CA ASP A 356 5.00 -17.55 -2.20
C ASP A 356 4.37 -17.58 -0.80
N ILE A 357 4.42 -18.77 -0.16
CA ILE A 357 3.86 -19.03 1.16
C ILE A 357 4.83 -19.89 1.96
N GLU A 358 5.10 -19.54 3.20
CA GLU A 358 5.85 -20.36 4.14
C GLU A 358 4.99 -20.73 5.35
N VAL A 359 4.90 -22.01 5.65
CA VAL A 359 4.15 -22.54 6.78
C VAL A 359 5.13 -23.09 7.83
N VAL A 360 5.17 -22.47 8.99
CA VAL A 360 5.92 -22.96 10.16
C VAL A 360 4.97 -23.70 11.09
N LEU A 361 5.05 -25.02 11.10
CA LEU A 361 4.13 -25.87 11.85
C LEU A 361 4.34 -25.77 13.36
N GLY A 362 3.25 -25.66 14.11
CA GLY A 362 3.21 -25.68 15.57
C GLY A 362 2.80 -27.04 16.15
N THR A 363 3.03 -27.22 17.45
CA THR A 363 2.69 -28.45 18.17
C THR A 363 1.18 -28.72 18.27
N GLU A 364 0.33 -27.67 18.17
CA GLU A 364 -1.12 -27.82 18.21
C GLU A 364 -1.67 -28.52 16.95
N ASP A 365 -0.90 -28.56 15.88
CA ASP A 365 -1.26 -29.20 14.60
C ASP A 365 -0.67 -30.60 14.44
N ALA A 366 -0.25 -31.24 15.54
CA ALA A 366 0.09 -32.65 15.54
C ALA A 366 -1.07 -33.48 14.97
N LEU A 367 -0.76 -34.30 13.97
CA LEU A 367 -1.72 -35.26 13.41
C LEU A 367 -1.79 -36.45 14.38
N ASN A 368 -2.99 -36.72 14.89
CA ASN A 368 -3.25 -37.92 15.73
C ASN A 368 -3.35 -39.17 14.86
#